data_7feb24d3d2769f7c47c83f6c3bc5801c
#
_entry.id   7feb24d3d2769f7c47c83f6c3bc5801c
#
_cell.length_a   1.000
_cell.length_b   1.000
_cell.length_c   1.000
_cell.angle_alpha   90.00
_cell.angle_beta   90.00
_cell.angle_gamma   90.00
#
_symmetry.space_group_name_H-M   'P 1'
#
loop_
_entity.id
_entity.type
_entity.pdbx_description
1 polymer ?
#
loop_
_entity_poly.entity_id
_entity_poly.type
_entity_poly.pdbx_seq_one_letter_code
_entity_poly.pdbx_strand_id
1 'polypeptide(L)'
;YTSTAYHEGDMLTNALYAQMESTLPADFTLSYGVRYTWVQSEMKHAEGSKTNSKGTAPYDVGTESSSNNSRPVFNVGLMWSGIPDLTLRATFAQGFRVPSLQEKYVMSAMGGGTILPNPGLKPETSNSYEIGARYVHDGLSVDVAAFYSDADDYIYNPTIDADTDTSRYINVSSAKTHGVELAASYDFECGLTPYASATWMRRKFDYGTLTTWKTGVPEWSGRAGVRFKHALSETVDFNADVYGRFSSNSVEKTESETTH
;
A
#
# COMPACT_ATOMS: atom_id res chain seq x y z
N TYR A 1 -26.88 -3.46 18.43
CA TYR A 1 -25.84 -4.42 18.04
C TYR A 1 -24.98 -4.77 19.25
N THR A 2 -24.90 -6.04 19.58
CA THR A 2 -23.97 -6.54 20.60
C THR A 2 -23.01 -7.49 19.92
N SER A 3 -21.73 -7.28 20.11
CA SER A 3 -20.69 -8.20 19.65
C SER A 3 -19.87 -8.63 20.87
N THR A 4 -19.77 -9.92 21.08
CA THR A 4 -18.83 -10.51 22.03
C THR A 4 -17.79 -11.28 21.25
N ALA A 5 -16.53 -11.04 21.52
CA ALA A 5 -15.44 -11.75 20.88
C ALA A 5 -14.31 -11.95 21.90
N TYR A 6 -13.76 -13.15 21.92
CA TYR A 6 -12.54 -13.47 22.65
C TYR A 6 -11.54 -14.09 21.69
N HIS A 7 -10.39 -13.48 21.57
CA HIS A 7 -9.34 -13.93 20.67
C HIS A 7 -8.01 -13.94 21.41
N GLU A 8 -7.27 -15.02 21.26
CA GLU A 8 -5.91 -15.16 21.78
C GLU A 8 -5.03 -15.79 20.69
N GLY A 9 -3.94 -15.13 20.36
CA GLY A 9 -2.99 -15.63 19.37
C GLY A 9 -1.71 -14.83 19.36
N ASP A 10 -0.65 -15.47 18.91
CA ASP A 10 0.70 -14.92 18.82
C ASP A 10 1.19 -14.89 17.37
N MET A 11 1.92 -13.85 17.03
CA MET A 11 2.61 -13.73 15.75
C MET A 11 4.05 -13.30 15.98
N LEU A 12 5.00 -14.19 15.67
CA LEU A 12 6.43 -13.93 15.78
C LEU A 12 7.02 -13.74 14.38
N THR A 13 7.58 -12.56 14.14
CA THR A 13 8.27 -12.23 12.88
C THR A 13 9.75 -12.01 13.15
N ASN A 14 10.58 -12.77 12.45
CA ASN A 14 12.02 -12.60 12.44
C ASN A 14 12.51 -12.32 11.02
N ALA A 15 13.62 -11.59 10.89
CA ALA A 15 14.24 -11.36 9.59
C ALA A 15 15.73 -11.15 9.72
N LEU A 16 16.44 -11.64 8.70
CA LEU A 16 17.83 -11.28 8.43
C LEU A 16 17.88 -10.48 7.13
N TYR A 17 18.68 -9.44 7.09
CA TYR A 17 18.86 -8.67 5.87
C TYR A 17 20.31 -8.23 5.70
N ALA A 18 20.72 -8.07 4.44
CA ALA A 18 21.95 -7.43 4.04
C ALA A 18 21.65 -6.46 2.91
N GLN A 19 22.26 -5.28 2.98
CA GLN A 19 22.14 -4.26 1.95
C GLN A 19 23.52 -3.67 1.69
N MET A 20 23.81 -3.43 0.41
CA MET A 20 25.06 -2.84 -0.04
C MET A 20 24.77 -1.70 -1.02
N GLU A 21 25.65 -0.71 -1.00
CA GLU A 21 25.72 0.36 -1.98
C GLU A 21 27.13 0.44 -2.54
N SER A 22 27.22 0.59 -3.84
CA SER A 22 28.50 0.62 -4.56
C SER A 22 28.50 1.78 -5.54
N THR A 23 29.48 2.66 -5.43
CA THR A 23 29.74 3.67 -6.43
C THR A 23 30.49 3.03 -7.61
N LEU A 24 29.94 3.21 -8.80
CA LEU A 24 30.48 2.67 -10.05
C LEU A 24 31.04 3.81 -10.91
N PRO A 25 31.89 3.50 -11.90
CA PRO A 25 32.40 4.51 -12.86
C PRO A 25 31.24 5.22 -13.60
N ALA A 26 31.53 6.41 -14.14
CA ALA A 26 30.58 7.23 -14.92
C ALA A 26 29.34 7.68 -14.11
N ASP A 27 29.52 8.01 -12.82
CA ASP A 27 28.52 8.58 -11.92
C ASP A 27 27.32 7.67 -11.67
N PHE A 28 27.51 6.36 -11.74
CA PHE A 28 26.52 5.38 -11.32
C PHE A 28 26.67 5.02 -9.85
N THR A 29 25.54 4.82 -9.19
CA THR A 29 25.44 4.21 -7.86
C THR A 29 24.52 3.01 -7.95
N LEU A 30 24.99 1.85 -7.52
CA LEU A 30 24.22 0.60 -7.47
C LEU A 30 23.94 0.27 -6.02
N SER A 31 22.65 0.14 -5.67
CA SER A 31 22.19 -0.39 -4.38
C SER A 31 21.54 -1.76 -4.60
N TYR A 32 21.82 -2.71 -3.71
CA TYR A 32 21.20 -4.04 -3.78
C TYR A 32 21.11 -4.66 -2.39
N GLY A 33 20.10 -5.48 -2.21
CA GLY A 33 19.85 -6.09 -0.91
C GLY A 33 19.04 -7.37 -1.00
N VAL A 34 19.13 -8.14 0.07
CA VAL A 34 18.34 -9.34 0.31
C VAL A 34 17.81 -9.32 1.74
N ARG A 35 16.58 -9.72 1.91
CA ARG A 35 15.95 -9.94 3.22
C ARG A 35 15.32 -11.32 3.22
N TYR A 36 15.66 -12.13 4.20
CA TYR A 36 14.96 -13.37 4.49
C TYR A 36 14.07 -13.17 5.70
N THR A 37 12.77 -13.34 5.52
CA THR A 37 11.78 -13.20 6.59
C THR A 37 11.14 -14.54 6.87
N TRP A 38 10.96 -14.88 8.15
CA TRP A 38 10.15 -16.01 8.59
C TRP A 38 9.17 -15.56 9.67
N VAL A 39 7.93 -16.02 9.50
CA VAL A 39 6.79 -15.64 10.34
C VAL A 39 6.13 -16.92 10.86
N GLN A 40 6.01 -16.99 12.16
CA GLN A 40 5.23 -18.01 12.86
C GLN A 40 3.98 -17.36 13.39
N SER A 41 2.82 -17.88 13.06
CA SER A 41 1.53 -17.39 13.54
C SER A 41 0.79 -18.54 14.22
N GLU A 42 0.27 -18.29 15.40
CA GLU A 42 -0.52 -19.25 16.18
C GLU A 42 -1.78 -18.57 16.69
N MET A 43 -2.94 -19.11 16.34
CA MET A 43 -4.21 -18.76 16.95
C MET A 43 -4.56 -19.83 17.96
N LYS A 44 -4.58 -19.46 19.25
CA LYS A 44 -4.88 -20.34 20.37
C LYS A 44 -6.38 -20.42 20.62
N HIS A 45 -7.06 -19.29 20.44
CA HIS A 45 -8.50 -19.21 20.63
C HIS A 45 -9.11 -18.11 19.76
N ALA A 46 -10.23 -18.40 19.10
CA ALA A 46 -11.00 -17.43 18.36
C ALA A 46 -12.50 -17.79 18.42
N GLU A 47 -13.24 -17.06 19.22
CA GLU A 47 -14.70 -17.20 19.29
C GLU A 47 -15.36 -15.83 19.29
N GLY A 48 -16.61 -15.79 18.88
CA GLY A 48 -17.39 -14.58 18.91
C GLY A 48 -18.82 -14.83 18.46
N SER A 49 -19.68 -13.88 18.78
CA SER A 49 -21.04 -13.85 18.26
C SER A 49 -21.42 -12.44 17.89
N LYS A 50 -22.24 -12.28 16.85
CA LYS A 50 -22.86 -11.03 16.47
C LYS A 50 -24.35 -11.13 16.63
N THR A 51 -24.93 -10.25 17.42
CA THR A 51 -26.39 -10.12 17.56
C THR A 51 -26.85 -8.85 16.86
N ASN A 52 -27.78 -8.95 15.93
CA ASN A 52 -28.43 -7.85 15.28
C ASN A 52 -29.95 -8.03 15.27
N SER A 53 -30.69 -7.14 14.64
CA SER A 53 -32.17 -7.22 14.53
C SER A 53 -32.68 -8.48 13.83
N LYS A 54 -31.83 -9.26 13.18
CA LYS A 54 -32.15 -10.51 12.46
C LYS A 54 -31.77 -11.76 13.27
N GLY A 55 -31.17 -11.62 14.47
CA GLY A 55 -30.79 -12.73 15.35
C GLY A 55 -29.32 -12.73 15.73
N THR A 56 -28.90 -13.78 16.45
CA THR A 56 -27.52 -14.01 16.86
C THR A 56 -26.90 -15.08 15.97
N ALA A 57 -25.81 -14.76 15.29
CA ALA A 57 -25.00 -15.71 14.54
C ALA A 57 -23.74 -16.04 15.36
N PRO A 58 -23.56 -17.30 15.77
CA PRO A 58 -22.30 -17.74 16.36
C PRO A 58 -21.19 -17.70 15.29
N TYR A 59 -20.01 -17.38 15.72
CA TYR A 59 -18.84 -17.29 14.89
C TYR A 59 -17.73 -18.11 15.53
N ASP A 60 -17.41 -19.22 14.90
CA ASP A 60 -16.31 -20.09 15.28
C ASP A 60 -15.39 -20.28 14.07
N VAL A 61 -14.15 -19.87 14.18
CA VAL A 61 -13.13 -20.09 13.14
C VAL A 61 -12.20 -21.23 13.43
N GLY A 62 -12.57 -22.08 14.36
CA GLY A 62 -11.76 -23.20 14.78
C GLY A 62 -10.65 -22.78 15.75
N THR A 63 -10.52 -23.58 16.77
CA THR A 63 -9.48 -23.48 17.77
C THR A 63 -8.17 -24.02 17.22
N GLU A 64 -7.05 -23.42 17.63
CA GLU A 64 -5.70 -23.91 17.40
C GLU A 64 -5.30 -24.09 15.92
N SER A 65 -4.90 -22.98 15.32
CA SER A 65 -4.30 -22.99 13.98
C SER A 65 -2.92 -22.36 14.03
N SER A 66 -1.93 -23.07 13.54
CA SER A 66 -0.57 -22.55 13.40
C SER A 66 -0.15 -22.50 11.95
N SER A 67 0.65 -21.52 11.57
CA SER A 67 1.25 -21.44 10.24
C SER A 67 2.67 -20.90 10.31
N ASN A 68 3.54 -21.47 9.45
CA ASN A 68 4.91 -21.02 9.28
C ASN A 68 5.09 -20.60 7.83
N ASN A 69 5.53 -19.36 7.62
CA ASN A 69 5.75 -18.80 6.29
C ASN A 69 7.12 -18.17 6.25
N SER A 70 7.87 -18.41 5.18
CA SER A 70 9.18 -17.78 5.00
C SER A 70 9.46 -17.52 3.54
N ARG A 71 10.19 -16.42 3.25
CA ARG A 71 10.59 -16.07 1.89
C ARG A 71 11.81 -15.15 1.89
N PRO A 72 12.77 -15.35 0.97
CA PRO A 72 13.72 -14.33 0.58
C PRO A 72 13.03 -13.32 -0.36
N VAL A 73 13.36 -12.05 -0.20
CA VAL A 73 13.01 -10.96 -1.12
C VAL A 73 14.25 -10.16 -1.45
N PHE A 74 14.33 -9.69 -2.69
CA PHE A 74 15.47 -8.97 -3.22
C PHE A 74 15.06 -7.56 -3.63
N ASN A 75 16.01 -6.64 -3.57
CA ASN A 75 15.88 -5.32 -4.18
C ASN A 75 17.17 -4.96 -4.92
N VAL A 76 17.02 -4.15 -5.95
CA VAL A 76 18.14 -3.53 -6.68
C VAL A 76 17.70 -2.14 -7.14
N GLY A 77 18.59 -1.17 -6.99
CA GLY A 77 18.43 0.19 -7.47
C GLY A 77 19.67 0.64 -8.21
N LEU A 78 19.48 1.30 -9.34
CA LEU A 78 20.54 1.96 -10.10
C LEU A 78 20.20 3.45 -10.18
N MET A 79 21.14 4.28 -9.80
CA MET A 79 21.06 5.72 -9.91
C MET A 79 22.20 6.22 -10.79
N TRP A 80 21.93 7.23 -11.62
CA TRP A 80 22.92 7.90 -12.45
C TRP A 80 22.80 9.41 -12.33
N SER A 81 23.95 10.08 -12.10
CA SER A 81 24.03 11.52 -11.88
C SER A 81 25.13 12.17 -12.74
N GLY A 82 25.37 11.64 -13.94
CA GLY A 82 26.42 12.12 -14.85
C GLY A 82 26.12 13.44 -15.56
N ILE A 83 24.92 13.99 -15.43
CA ILE A 83 24.56 15.34 -15.87
C ILE A 83 24.30 16.20 -14.64
N PRO A 84 24.91 17.42 -14.54
CA PRO A 84 24.63 18.33 -13.45
C PRO A 84 23.12 18.53 -13.28
N ASP A 85 22.67 18.61 -12.02
CA ASP A 85 21.28 18.86 -11.64
C ASP A 85 20.26 17.75 -12.02
N LEU A 86 20.67 16.72 -12.77
CA LEU A 86 19.82 15.62 -13.20
C LEU A 86 20.25 14.30 -12.56
N THR A 87 19.29 13.65 -11.92
CA THR A 87 19.44 12.27 -11.41
C THR A 87 18.41 11.38 -12.08
N LEU A 88 18.86 10.30 -12.71
CA LEU A 88 18.02 9.21 -13.21
C LEU A 88 18.05 8.04 -12.24
N ARG A 89 16.92 7.34 -12.08
CA ARG A 89 16.85 6.16 -11.22
C ARG A 89 16.01 5.05 -11.85
N ALA A 90 16.42 3.82 -11.55
CA ALA A 90 15.63 2.63 -11.84
C ALA A 90 15.68 1.71 -10.63
N THR A 91 14.54 1.16 -10.20
CA THR A 91 14.47 0.27 -9.05
C THR A 91 13.63 -0.96 -9.36
N PHE A 92 14.03 -2.07 -8.75
CA PHE A 92 13.27 -3.30 -8.66
C PHE A 92 13.23 -3.73 -7.19
N ALA A 93 12.05 -4.12 -6.71
CA ALA A 93 11.88 -4.65 -5.36
C ALA A 93 10.83 -5.75 -5.33
N GLN A 94 11.12 -6.78 -4.54
CA GLN A 94 10.16 -7.83 -4.21
C GLN A 94 9.52 -7.57 -2.86
N GLY A 95 8.22 -7.85 -2.74
CA GLY A 95 7.46 -7.79 -1.51
C GLY A 95 6.98 -9.18 -1.07
N PHE A 96 6.83 -9.35 0.24
CA PHE A 96 6.25 -10.53 0.87
C PHE A 96 5.47 -10.11 2.12
N ARG A 97 4.20 -10.49 2.19
CA ARG A 97 3.34 -10.20 3.34
C ARG A 97 2.56 -11.45 3.75
N VAL A 98 2.68 -11.83 5.01
CA VAL A 98 1.88 -12.88 5.62
C VAL A 98 0.57 -12.26 6.14
N PRO A 99 -0.60 -12.92 5.94
CA PRO A 99 -1.86 -12.45 6.51
C PRO A 99 -1.74 -12.29 8.03
N SER A 100 -2.31 -11.22 8.56
CA SER A 100 -2.40 -11.01 10.00
C SER A 100 -3.36 -12.01 10.66
N LEU A 101 -3.25 -12.17 11.97
CA LEU A 101 -4.20 -12.98 12.74
C LEU A 101 -5.62 -12.44 12.62
N GLN A 102 -5.77 -11.10 12.50
CA GLN A 102 -7.07 -10.48 12.31
C GLN A 102 -7.70 -10.88 10.97
N GLU A 103 -6.97 -10.82 9.87
CA GLU A 103 -7.46 -11.19 8.54
C GLU A 103 -7.86 -12.66 8.47
N LYS A 104 -7.15 -13.53 9.17
CA LYS A 104 -7.39 -14.97 9.16
C LYS A 104 -8.48 -15.41 10.14
N TYR A 105 -8.56 -14.82 11.33
CA TYR A 105 -9.29 -15.43 12.45
C TYR A 105 -10.26 -14.50 13.17
N VAL A 106 -10.19 -13.17 12.97
CA VAL A 106 -10.99 -12.23 13.76
C VAL A 106 -12.12 -11.64 12.94
N MET A 107 -13.35 -11.84 13.39
CA MET A 107 -14.50 -11.12 12.88
C MET A 107 -14.51 -9.70 13.44
N SER A 108 -14.61 -8.71 12.57
CA SER A 108 -14.75 -7.30 12.92
C SER A 108 -16.14 -6.79 12.57
N ALA A 109 -16.68 -5.90 13.41
CA ALA A 109 -17.91 -5.17 13.12
C ALA A 109 -17.58 -3.66 13.18
N MET A 110 -17.69 -2.97 12.05
CA MET A 110 -17.47 -1.52 11.97
C MET A 110 -18.66 -0.85 11.28
N GLY A 111 -19.17 0.26 11.87
CA GLY A 111 -20.16 1.11 11.22
C GLY A 111 -21.48 0.44 10.83
N GLY A 112 -21.80 -0.72 11.38
CA GLY A 112 -22.98 -1.52 11.00
C GLY A 112 -22.66 -2.69 10.06
N GLY A 113 -21.53 -2.68 9.37
CA GLY A 113 -21.06 -3.77 8.52
C GLY A 113 -20.32 -4.88 9.30
N THR A 114 -20.02 -5.97 8.62
CA THR A 114 -19.30 -7.12 9.18
C THR A 114 -18.17 -7.51 8.26
N ILE A 115 -16.97 -7.64 8.83
CA ILE A 115 -15.81 -8.19 8.12
C ILE A 115 -15.60 -9.63 8.60
N LEU A 116 -15.74 -10.59 7.70
CA LEU A 116 -15.52 -12.00 7.99
C LEU A 116 -14.04 -12.36 7.79
N PRO A 117 -13.46 -13.17 8.69
CA PRO A 117 -12.11 -13.67 8.53
C PRO A 117 -12.05 -14.77 7.48
N ASN A 118 -10.82 -15.11 7.09
CA ASN A 118 -10.54 -16.22 6.20
C ASN A 118 -9.28 -16.98 6.63
N PRO A 119 -9.42 -18.11 7.33
CA PRO A 119 -8.27 -18.95 7.73
C PRO A 119 -7.46 -19.48 6.54
N GLY A 120 -8.08 -19.59 5.35
CA GLY A 120 -7.47 -20.08 4.12
C GLY A 120 -6.58 -19.07 3.39
N LEU A 121 -6.39 -17.85 3.91
CA LEU A 121 -5.54 -16.84 3.29
C LEU A 121 -4.09 -17.30 3.16
N LYS A 122 -3.56 -17.11 1.95
CA LYS A 122 -2.15 -17.32 1.60
C LYS A 122 -1.37 -16.02 1.76
N PRO A 123 -0.05 -16.10 1.96
CA PRO A 123 0.81 -14.93 1.88
C PRO A 123 0.80 -14.31 0.47
N GLU A 124 0.76 -13.00 0.41
CA GLU A 124 0.92 -12.27 -0.84
C GLU A 124 2.39 -11.99 -1.16
N THR A 125 2.68 -11.92 -2.43
CA THR A 125 4.00 -11.57 -2.95
C THR A 125 3.86 -10.53 -4.05
N SER A 126 4.88 -9.69 -4.23
CA SER A 126 4.86 -8.69 -5.29
C SER A 126 6.23 -8.47 -5.91
N ASN A 127 6.20 -8.03 -7.17
CA ASN A 127 7.35 -7.49 -7.87
C ASN A 127 7.00 -6.07 -8.30
N SER A 128 7.84 -5.11 -7.90
CA SER A 128 7.65 -3.70 -8.19
C SER A 128 8.83 -3.15 -8.96
N TYR A 129 8.54 -2.36 -9.99
CA TYR A 129 9.50 -1.72 -10.89
C TYR A 129 9.20 -0.23 -10.92
N GLU A 130 10.24 0.59 -10.87
CA GLU A 130 10.13 2.04 -11.02
C GLU A 130 11.28 2.56 -11.88
N ILE A 131 10.98 3.53 -12.71
CA ILE A 131 11.97 4.40 -13.36
C ILE A 131 11.60 5.85 -13.07
N GLY A 132 12.59 6.69 -12.82
CA GLY A 132 12.32 8.09 -12.50
C GLY A 132 13.48 9.01 -12.87
N ALA A 133 13.15 10.29 -12.93
CA ALA A 133 14.09 11.37 -13.15
C ALA A 133 13.80 12.51 -12.17
N ARG A 134 14.86 13.06 -11.58
CA ARG A 134 14.79 14.23 -10.73
C ARG A 134 15.74 15.30 -11.26
N TYR A 135 15.20 16.50 -11.45
CA TYR A 135 15.95 17.69 -11.85
C TYR A 135 15.84 18.75 -10.75
N VAL A 136 17.01 19.30 -10.33
CA VAL A 136 17.08 20.35 -9.31
C VAL A 136 18.05 21.42 -9.76
N HIS A 137 17.56 22.62 -10.05
CA HIS A 137 18.38 23.74 -10.51
C HIS A 137 17.74 25.08 -10.11
N ASP A 138 18.53 25.99 -9.55
CA ASP A 138 18.14 27.38 -9.25
C ASP A 138 16.74 27.51 -8.59
N GLY A 139 16.51 26.75 -7.53
CA GLY A 139 15.24 26.73 -6.81
C GLY A 139 14.16 25.86 -7.45
N LEU A 140 14.28 25.46 -8.71
CA LEU A 140 13.38 24.51 -9.36
C LEU A 140 13.70 23.07 -8.91
N SER A 141 12.69 22.33 -8.49
CA SER A 141 12.76 20.88 -8.27
C SER A 141 11.62 20.21 -9.02
N VAL A 142 11.93 19.27 -9.88
CA VAL A 142 10.95 18.44 -10.61
C VAL A 142 11.35 16.97 -10.43
N ASP A 143 10.38 16.14 -10.03
CA ASP A 143 10.53 14.69 -9.93
C ASP A 143 9.42 14.02 -10.72
N VAL A 144 9.76 13.09 -11.59
CA VAL A 144 8.83 12.26 -12.34
C VAL A 144 9.21 10.79 -12.18
N ALA A 145 8.23 9.95 -11.93
CA ALA A 145 8.42 8.51 -11.84
C ALA A 145 7.30 7.77 -12.56
N ALA A 146 7.63 6.67 -13.21
CA ALA A 146 6.68 5.70 -13.73
C ALA A 146 6.92 4.38 -13.00
N PHE A 147 5.84 3.75 -12.54
CA PHE A 147 5.91 2.51 -11.78
C PHE A 147 4.96 1.43 -12.30
N TYR A 148 5.34 0.20 -12.06
CA TYR A 148 4.54 -0.99 -12.29
C TYR A 148 4.74 -1.96 -11.12
N SER A 149 3.65 -2.51 -10.59
CA SER A 149 3.67 -3.53 -9.56
C SER A 149 2.73 -4.67 -9.95
N ASP A 150 3.20 -5.90 -9.79
CA ASP A 150 2.44 -7.13 -9.98
C ASP A 150 2.47 -7.92 -8.67
N ALA A 151 1.29 -8.12 -8.08
CA ALA A 151 1.14 -8.85 -6.84
C ALA A 151 0.31 -10.09 -7.07
N ASP A 152 0.83 -11.24 -6.62
CA ASP A 152 0.14 -12.52 -6.61
C ASP A 152 -0.45 -12.80 -5.23
N ASP A 153 -1.58 -13.52 -5.20
CA ASP A 153 -2.33 -13.84 -3.98
C ASP A 153 -2.63 -12.58 -3.12
N TYR A 154 -2.88 -11.43 -3.80
CA TYR A 154 -3.12 -10.15 -3.13
C TYR A 154 -4.31 -10.24 -2.17
N ILE A 155 -4.10 -9.85 -0.90
CA ILE A 155 -5.14 -9.91 0.13
C ILE A 155 -6.00 -8.66 0.03
N TYR A 156 -7.28 -8.87 -0.19
CA TYR A 156 -8.27 -7.83 -0.39
C TYR A 156 -9.55 -8.14 0.39
N ASN A 157 -10.31 -7.11 0.74
CA ASN A 157 -11.53 -7.23 1.53
C ASN A 157 -12.73 -6.65 0.76
N PRO A 158 -13.28 -7.36 -0.24
CA PRO A 158 -14.46 -6.93 -0.96
C PRO A 158 -15.73 -7.12 -0.15
N THR A 159 -16.74 -6.30 -0.44
CA THR A 159 -18.13 -6.56 0.00
C THR A 159 -18.65 -7.79 -0.74
N ILE A 160 -19.09 -8.80 0.01
CA ILE A 160 -19.64 -10.05 -0.52
C ILE A 160 -21.17 -10.10 -0.42
N ASP A 161 -21.77 -9.24 0.40
CA ASP A 161 -23.20 -9.08 0.56
C ASP A 161 -23.52 -7.61 0.87
N ALA A 162 -24.07 -6.90 -0.10
CA ALA A 162 -24.40 -5.48 0.02
C ALA A 162 -25.62 -5.23 0.94
N ASP A 163 -26.55 -6.17 1.03
CA ASP A 163 -27.75 -6.02 1.86
C ASP A 163 -27.43 -6.05 3.37
N THR A 164 -26.38 -6.76 3.74
CA THR A 164 -25.90 -6.88 5.12
C THR A 164 -24.63 -6.11 5.39
N ASP A 165 -24.07 -5.42 4.39
CA ASP A 165 -22.77 -4.76 4.44
C ASP A 165 -21.68 -5.73 4.96
N THR A 166 -21.67 -6.94 4.41
CA THR A 166 -20.73 -7.98 4.79
C THR A 166 -19.58 -8.05 3.79
N SER A 167 -18.37 -8.00 4.29
CA SER A 167 -17.15 -8.19 3.52
C SER A 167 -16.34 -9.36 4.06
N ARG A 168 -15.41 -9.89 3.26
CA ARG A 168 -14.54 -11.00 3.64
C ARG A 168 -13.17 -10.84 3.01
N TYR A 169 -12.13 -11.10 3.78
CA TYR A 169 -10.78 -11.17 3.24
C TYR A 169 -10.64 -12.35 2.28
N ILE A 170 -10.11 -12.08 1.09
CA ILE A 170 -9.81 -13.09 0.07
C ILE A 170 -8.43 -12.83 -0.55
N ASN A 171 -7.82 -13.86 -1.13
CA ASN A 171 -6.73 -13.66 -2.06
C ASN A 171 -7.32 -13.51 -3.47
N VAL A 172 -7.02 -12.41 -4.15
CA VAL A 172 -7.22 -12.30 -5.60
C VAL A 172 -6.01 -12.88 -6.31
N SER A 173 -6.21 -13.54 -7.46
CA SER A 173 -5.14 -14.23 -8.18
C SER A 173 -4.00 -13.31 -8.53
N SER A 174 -4.30 -12.10 -9.01
CA SER A 174 -3.30 -11.05 -9.16
C SER A 174 -3.87 -9.64 -9.03
N ALA A 175 -3.02 -8.71 -8.56
CA ALA A 175 -3.29 -7.28 -8.55
C ALA A 175 -2.17 -6.55 -9.28
N LYS A 176 -2.47 -5.98 -10.47
CA LYS A 176 -1.51 -5.23 -11.29
C LYS A 176 -1.79 -3.75 -11.18
N THR A 177 -0.78 -3.00 -10.74
CA THR A 177 -0.88 -1.54 -10.58
C THR A 177 0.20 -0.88 -11.42
N HIS A 178 -0.14 0.16 -12.16
CA HIS A 178 0.81 0.99 -12.87
C HIS A 178 0.38 2.45 -12.83
N GLY A 179 1.34 3.33 -12.96
CA GLY A 179 1.05 4.76 -12.91
C GLY A 179 2.27 5.62 -13.18
N VAL A 180 1.99 6.92 -13.12
CA VAL A 180 2.99 7.98 -13.23
C VAL A 180 2.75 8.97 -12.10
N GLU A 181 3.82 9.39 -11.47
CA GLU A 181 3.86 10.42 -10.45
C GLU A 181 4.67 11.61 -10.94
N LEU A 182 4.19 12.80 -10.65
CA LEU A 182 4.87 14.06 -10.92
C LEU A 182 4.82 14.91 -9.65
N ALA A 183 5.96 15.47 -9.26
CA ALA A 183 6.05 16.51 -8.26
C ALA A 183 6.94 17.64 -8.77
N ALA A 184 6.52 18.88 -8.52
CA ALA A 184 7.28 20.06 -8.88
C ALA A 184 7.16 21.14 -7.79
N SER A 185 8.24 21.87 -7.55
CA SER A 185 8.25 23.04 -6.69
C SER A 185 9.28 24.04 -7.20
N TYR A 186 9.07 25.32 -6.84
CA TYR A 186 10.03 26.37 -7.12
C TYR A 186 10.21 27.23 -5.87
N ASP A 187 11.45 27.33 -5.41
CA ASP A 187 11.82 28.15 -4.25
C ASP A 187 12.25 29.55 -4.70
N PHE A 188 11.38 30.54 -4.49
CA PHE A 188 11.70 31.94 -4.72
C PHE A 188 12.54 32.51 -3.59
N GLU A 189 13.48 33.40 -3.90
CA GLU A 189 14.32 34.10 -2.90
C GLU A 189 13.50 34.90 -1.86
N CYS A 190 12.26 35.29 -2.19
CA CYS A 190 11.35 35.97 -1.27
C CYS A 190 10.72 35.05 -0.21
N GLY A 191 11.07 33.75 -0.19
CA GLY A 191 10.54 32.77 0.77
C GLY A 191 9.24 32.11 0.33
N LEU A 192 8.74 32.38 -0.88
CA LEU A 192 7.59 31.69 -1.44
C LEU A 192 8.03 30.41 -2.17
N THR A 193 7.32 29.31 -1.94
CA THR A 193 7.53 28.03 -2.61
C THR A 193 6.20 27.49 -3.10
N PRO A 194 5.73 27.85 -4.33
CA PRO A 194 4.65 27.10 -4.98
C PRO A 194 5.08 25.68 -5.25
N TYR A 195 4.13 24.76 -5.10
CA TYR A 195 4.37 23.34 -5.37
C TYR A 195 3.12 22.67 -5.90
N ALA A 196 3.31 21.60 -6.67
CA ALA A 196 2.24 20.73 -7.11
C ALA A 196 2.73 19.29 -7.18
N SER A 197 1.82 18.35 -6.93
CA SER A 197 2.03 16.93 -7.21
C SER A 197 0.77 16.32 -7.79
N ALA A 198 0.95 15.37 -8.70
CA ALA A 198 -0.14 14.62 -9.32
C ALA A 198 0.28 13.16 -9.50
N THR A 199 -0.64 12.25 -9.26
CA THR A 199 -0.49 10.83 -9.53
C THR A 199 -1.61 10.39 -10.45
N TRP A 200 -1.25 9.73 -11.54
CA TRP A 200 -2.15 8.94 -12.34
C TRP A 200 -1.84 7.48 -12.10
N MET A 201 -2.86 6.67 -11.75
CA MET A 201 -2.68 5.27 -11.39
C MET A 201 -3.87 4.45 -11.84
N ARG A 202 -3.62 3.25 -12.35
CA ARG A 202 -4.65 2.24 -12.61
C ARG A 202 -4.28 0.92 -11.96
N ARG A 203 -5.27 0.30 -11.35
CA ARG A 203 -5.15 -1.03 -10.75
C ARG A 203 -6.11 -1.99 -11.43
N LYS A 204 -5.63 -3.20 -11.70
CA LYS A 204 -6.40 -4.30 -12.26
C LYS A 204 -6.39 -5.46 -11.27
N PHE A 205 -7.58 -5.96 -10.93
CA PHE A 205 -7.71 -7.21 -10.19
C PHE A 205 -8.09 -8.34 -11.14
N ASP A 206 -7.51 -9.51 -10.88
CA ASP A 206 -7.85 -10.77 -11.53
C ASP A 206 -8.31 -11.75 -10.44
N TYR A 207 -9.60 -12.06 -10.44
CA TYR A 207 -10.21 -13.04 -9.52
C TYR A 207 -10.16 -14.47 -10.07
N GLY A 208 -9.65 -14.66 -11.29
CA GLY A 208 -9.70 -15.92 -12.02
C GLY A 208 -10.95 -16.04 -12.90
N THR A 209 -12.11 -15.71 -12.39
CA THR A 209 -13.41 -15.70 -13.09
C THR A 209 -13.76 -14.32 -13.63
N LEU A 210 -13.34 -13.27 -12.96
CA LEU A 210 -13.57 -11.87 -13.30
C LEU A 210 -12.24 -11.10 -13.33
N THR A 211 -12.06 -10.31 -14.36
CA THR A 211 -10.99 -9.33 -14.42
C THR A 211 -11.56 -7.92 -14.47
N THR A 212 -11.12 -7.03 -13.60
CA THR A 212 -11.68 -5.68 -13.50
C THR A 212 -10.62 -4.59 -13.25
N TRP A 213 -10.84 -3.40 -13.83
CA TRP A 213 -10.14 -2.16 -13.52
C TRP A 213 -10.86 -1.30 -12.48
N LYS A 214 -12.08 -1.68 -12.10
CA LYS A 214 -12.89 -0.99 -11.10
C LYS A 214 -12.53 -1.54 -9.72
N THR A 215 -11.49 -0.99 -9.12
CA THR A 215 -10.87 -1.52 -7.89
C THR A 215 -10.99 -0.57 -6.70
N GLY A 216 -11.93 0.39 -6.76
CA GLY A 216 -12.14 1.36 -5.68
C GLY A 216 -11.04 2.42 -5.53
N VAL A 217 -10.09 2.47 -6.47
CA VAL A 217 -8.96 3.41 -6.41
C VAL A 217 -9.20 4.54 -7.40
N PRO A 218 -9.05 5.83 -6.98
CA PRO A 218 -9.09 6.96 -7.90
C PRO A 218 -7.97 6.88 -8.95
N GLU A 219 -8.29 7.10 -10.22
CA GLU A 219 -7.27 7.12 -11.28
C GLU A 219 -6.38 8.37 -11.20
N TRP A 220 -6.91 9.49 -10.72
CA TRP A 220 -6.18 10.73 -10.55
C TRP A 220 -6.27 11.24 -9.14
N SER A 221 -5.15 11.67 -8.59
CA SER A 221 -5.08 12.39 -7.33
C SER A 221 -3.96 13.41 -7.37
N GLY A 222 -4.04 14.43 -6.52
CA GLY A 222 -2.99 15.41 -6.46
C GLY A 222 -3.20 16.46 -5.39
N ARG A 223 -2.18 17.29 -5.26
CA ARG A 223 -2.12 18.40 -4.33
C ARG A 223 -1.38 19.57 -4.99
N ALA A 224 -1.88 20.78 -4.81
CA ALA A 224 -1.15 21.99 -5.19
C ALA A 224 -1.29 23.03 -4.09
N GLY A 225 -0.25 23.82 -3.87
CA GLY A 225 -0.22 24.79 -2.81
C GLY A 225 0.94 25.76 -2.90
N VAL A 226 1.02 26.62 -1.90
CA VAL A 226 2.12 27.57 -1.72
C VAL A 226 2.56 27.53 -0.27
N ARG A 227 3.83 27.32 -0.05
CA ARG A 227 4.49 27.50 1.25
C ARG A 227 5.13 28.90 1.27
N PHE A 228 5.10 29.51 2.43
CA PHE A 228 5.80 30.77 2.70
C PHE A 228 6.64 30.62 3.95
N LYS A 229 7.91 30.98 3.86
CA LYS A 229 8.85 31.00 4.98
C LYS A 229 9.51 32.37 5.05
N HIS A 230 9.46 32.98 6.22
CA HIS A 230 10.08 34.29 6.45
C HIS A 230 10.64 34.38 7.87
N ALA A 231 11.89 34.78 7.99
CA ALA A 231 12.51 35.05 9.28
C ALA A 231 12.02 36.42 9.77
N LEU A 232 11.27 36.45 10.87
CA LEU A 232 10.78 37.69 11.51
C LEU A 232 11.85 38.33 12.39
N SER A 233 12.78 37.50 12.94
CA SER A 233 13.95 37.94 13.72
C SER A 233 15.00 36.83 13.69
N GLU A 234 16.16 37.05 14.34
CA GLU A 234 17.21 36.03 14.47
C GLU A 234 16.75 34.73 15.18
N THR A 235 15.66 34.80 15.92
CA THR A 235 15.15 33.69 16.74
C THR A 235 13.72 33.27 16.40
N VAL A 236 13.05 33.96 15.47
CA VAL A 236 11.63 33.69 15.13
C VAL A 236 11.44 33.56 13.64
N ASP A 237 11.01 32.39 13.21
CA ASP A 237 10.60 32.07 11.83
C ASP A 237 9.06 31.99 11.71
N PHE A 238 8.51 32.63 10.71
CA PHE A 238 7.12 32.46 10.30
C PHE A 238 7.04 31.47 9.14
N ASN A 239 6.19 30.44 9.27
CA ASN A 239 5.93 29.46 8.24
C ASN A 239 4.42 29.32 8.00
N ALA A 240 4.00 29.34 6.74
CA ALA A 240 2.62 29.11 6.33
C ALA A 240 2.58 28.14 5.15
N ASP A 241 1.54 27.29 5.08
CA ASP A 241 1.27 26.38 3.95
C ASP A 241 -0.23 26.41 3.63
N VAL A 242 -0.56 26.83 2.42
CA VAL A 242 -1.94 26.84 1.92
C VAL A 242 -2.02 25.94 0.71
N TYR A 243 -2.91 24.96 0.74
CA TYR A 243 -3.01 23.98 -0.33
C TYR A 243 -4.43 23.47 -0.56
N GLY A 244 -4.65 22.98 -1.79
CA GLY A 244 -5.80 22.18 -2.18
C GLY A 244 -5.40 20.76 -2.51
N ARG A 245 -6.32 19.81 -2.33
CA ARG A 245 -6.21 18.43 -2.78
C ARG A 245 -7.35 18.10 -3.74
N PHE A 246 -7.08 17.23 -4.69
CA PHE A 246 -8.09 16.71 -5.60
C PHE A 246 -7.95 15.19 -5.73
N SER A 247 -9.06 14.54 -6.06
CA SER A 247 -9.13 13.12 -6.36
C SER A 247 -10.27 12.89 -7.33
N SER A 248 -10.08 12.03 -8.32
CA SER A 248 -11.15 11.60 -9.20
C SER A 248 -12.11 10.65 -8.46
N ASN A 249 -13.29 10.46 -9.00
CA ASN A 249 -14.20 9.42 -8.52
C ASN A 249 -13.58 8.04 -8.69
N SER A 250 -13.90 7.14 -7.79
CA SER A 250 -13.51 5.72 -7.86
C SER A 250 -14.77 4.85 -7.90
N VAL A 251 -14.68 3.75 -8.62
CA VAL A 251 -15.73 2.73 -8.72
C VAL A 251 -15.11 1.39 -8.38
N GLU A 252 -15.82 0.62 -7.58
CA GLU A 252 -15.46 -0.77 -7.26
C GLU A 252 -16.42 -1.73 -7.93
N LYS A 253 -15.89 -2.84 -8.45
CA LYS A 253 -16.66 -3.98 -8.94
C LYS A 253 -16.06 -5.26 -8.41
N THR A 254 -16.88 -6.06 -7.73
CA THR A 254 -16.51 -7.33 -7.13
C THR A 254 -17.13 -8.49 -7.90
N GLU A 255 -16.68 -9.71 -7.65
CA GLU A 255 -17.19 -10.92 -8.28
C GLU A 255 -18.69 -11.16 -8.00
N SER A 256 -19.18 -10.71 -6.84
CA SER A 256 -20.60 -10.86 -6.44
C SER A 256 -21.59 -10.07 -7.32
N GLU A 257 -21.14 -9.04 -8.02
CA GLU A 257 -22.00 -8.25 -8.93
C GLU A 257 -22.22 -8.91 -10.31
N THR A 258 -21.64 -10.08 -10.57
CA THR A 258 -21.71 -10.76 -11.88
C THR A 258 -22.83 -11.78 -11.96
N THR A 259 -23.59 -12.00 -10.88
CA THR A 259 -24.66 -13.00 -10.78
C THR A 259 -26.07 -12.41 -10.91
N HIS A 260 -26.25 -11.37 -11.73
CA HIS A 260 -27.59 -10.86 -12.11
C HIS A 260 -27.73 -10.74 -13.62
#